data_0c2feef21c98167fb52bc875a5b88436
#
_entry.id   0c2feef21c98167fb52bc875a5b88436
#
_cell.length_a   1.000
_cell.length_b   1.000
_cell.length_c   1.000
_cell.angle_alpha   90.00
_cell.angle_beta   90.00
_cell.angle_gamma   90.00
#
_symmetry.space_group_name_H-M   'P 1'
#
loop_
_entity.id
_entity.type
_entity.pdbx_description
1 polymer ?
#
loop_
_entity_poly.entity_id
_entity_poly.type
_entity_poly.pdbx_seq_one_letter_code
_entity_poly.pdbx_strand_id
1 'polypeptide(L)'
;VERDSKAKSQGKDDSTLYFDHTGFSIRLYVAFPDDIFDSKKLLPDRNCIRVKADGVPIEDLPPTPLYNSSILTSCSYNSYLKYLYTSKKTAEAFRDACVLGNLWLKQRGFGSNINDGGFGHFEFATLMAALLEGGGEHGSKVLLHGFSSYQLFKATIRYLASQDLCDDGYLSFFSVVGERSAVYKTHGFGVPTIFDKNTKINILWKMSPSSYSLLRHYADVTSNLLNDVVEDRFQQTFIMKANSTLLKYDAFVQLPLPLLQKEQEHFGSLEKISFITFEKYLCAKISRILEIAVKDRATHIIVRITPSVSATWSFGHRRPYSDISNSTKCVEIGLVLNPAESEKRITKGPLHSQKN
;
A
#
# COMPACT_ATOMS: atom_id res chain seq x y z
N VAL A 1 -39.42 4.95 0.86
CA VAL A 1 -38.02 4.49 1.05
C VAL A 1 -37.90 4.15 2.52
N GLU A 2 -38.07 2.89 2.86
CA GLU A 2 -38.17 2.38 4.22
C GLU A 2 -36.79 2.21 4.86
N ARG A 3 -36.79 2.53 6.16
CA ARG A 3 -35.66 2.58 7.07
C ARG A 3 -35.22 1.19 7.52
N ASP A 4 -34.46 0.45 6.72
CA ASP A 4 -33.81 -0.79 7.20
C ASP A 4 -32.36 -0.94 6.71
N SER A 5 -31.64 0.16 6.61
CA SER A 5 -30.19 0.13 6.46
C SER A 5 -29.52 0.28 7.83
N LYS A 6 -29.19 -0.83 8.46
CA LYS A 6 -28.28 -0.84 9.61
C LYS A 6 -26.89 -0.41 9.14
N ALA A 7 -26.57 0.86 9.32
CA ALA A 7 -25.21 1.36 9.16
C ALA A 7 -24.33 0.69 10.21
N LYS A 8 -23.59 -0.34 9.83
CA LYS A 8 -22.51 -0.90 10.64
C LYS A 8 -21.26 -0.09 10.36
N SER A 9 -20.90 0.83 11.25
CA SER A 9 -19.56 1.37 11.30
C SER A 9 -18.62 0.25 11.78
N GLN A 10 -18.14 -0.56 10.87
CA GLN A 10 -17.00 -1.41 11.15
C GLN A 10 -15.75 -0.56 10.89
N GLY A 11 -14.95 -0.32 11.92
CA GLY A 11 -13.74 0.50 11.95
C GLY A 11 -12.68 0.08 10.93
N LYS A 12 -12.90 0.51 9.69
CA LYS A 12 -11.96 0.42 8.59
C LYS A 12 -11.99 1.76 7.88
N ASP A 13 -11.00 2.60 8.12
CA ASP A 13 -10.87 3.97 7.65
C ASP A 13 -12.05 4.87 8.07
N ASP A 14 -11.87 5.69 9.10
CA ASP A 14 -12.90 6.57 9.70
C ASP A 14 -13.48 7.60 8.72
N SER A 15 -12.99 7.67 7.50
CA SER A 15 -13.47 8.58 6.45
C SER A 15 -14.45 7.94 5.46
N THR A 16 -14.79 6.65 5.61
CA THR A 16 -15.68 5.96 4.68
C THR A 16 -16.90 5.38 5.38
N LEU A 17 -18.07 5.66 4.83
CA LEU A 17 -19.32 5.03 5.24
C LEU A 17 -19.60 3.81 4.38
N TYR A 18 -19.91 2.70 5.01
CA TYR A 18 -20.26 1.45 4.33
C TYR A 18 -21.75 1.16 4.48
N PHE A 19 -22.40 0.85 3.39
CA PHE A 19 -23.78 0.39 3.35
C PHE A 19 -23.85 -0.95 2.63
N ASP A 20 -24.43 -1.94 3.28
CA ASP A 20 -24.78 -3.21 2.65
C ASP A 20 -26.26 -3.19 2.28
N HIS A 21 -26.56 -3.25 1.00
CA HIS A 21 -27.93 -3.30 0.49
C HIS A 21 -28.04 -4.36 -0.60
N THR A 22 -28.89 -5.35 -0.40
CA THR A 22 -29.25 -6.39 -1.39
C THR A 22 -28.06 -6.96 -2.20
N GLY A 23 -26.99 -7.37 -1.49
CA GLY A 23 -25.80 -7.97 -2.13
C GLY A 23 -24.78 -7.00 -2.71
N PHE A 24 -24.98 -5.70 -2.51
CA PHE A 24 -24.02 -4.67 -2.90
C PHE A 24 -23.42 -3.98 -1.68
N SER A 25 -22.09 -3.86 -1.64
CA SER A 25 -21.38 -3.01 -0.67
C SER A 25 -21.11 -1.65 -1.28
N ILE A 26 -21.72 -0.61 -0.72
CA ILE A 26 -21.54 0.78 -1.17
C ILE A 26 -20.58 1.48 -0.22
N ARG A 27 -19.52 2.07 -0.75
CA ARG A 27 -18.57 2.90 0.00
C ARG A 27 -18.77 4.36 -0.36
N LEU A 28 -18.99 5.18 0.64
CA LEU A 28 -19.05 6.63 0.49
C LEU A 28 -17.74 7.24 1.01
N TYR A 29 -17.06 7.95 0.15
CA TYR A 29 -15.88 8.73 0.50
C TYR A 29 -16.26 10.18 0.67
N VAL A 30 -15.87 10.78 1.79
CA VAL A 30 -16.04 12.22 2.01
C VAL A 30 -14.92 12.94 1.23
N ALA A 31 -15.31 13.76 0.28
CA ALA A 31 -14.41 14.62 -0.47
C ALA A 31 -14.52 16.06 0.04
N PHE A 32 -13.38 16.67 0.30
CA PHE A 32 -13.29 18.09 0.65
C PHE A 32 -12.99 18.93 -0.60
N PRO A 33 -13.35 20.22 -0.61
CA PRO A 33 -12.85 21.14 -1.63
C PRO A 33 -11.32 21.20 -1.66
N ASP A 34 -10.75 21.35 -2.85
CA ASP A 34 -9.30 21.28 -3.09
C ASP A 34 -8.51 22.38 -2.34
N ASP A 35 -9.17 23.49 -2.00
CA ASP A 35 -8.59 24.69 -1.37
C ASP A 35 -8.84 24.83 0.13
N ILE A 36 -9.52 23.86 0.76
CA ILE A 36 -9.91 23.97 2.17
C ILE A 36 -8.69 23.93 3.12
N PHE A 37 -7.62 23.27 2.70
CA PHE A 37 -6.36 23.19 3.44
C PHE A 37 -5.19 23.67 2.59
N ASP A 38 -4.30 24.43 3.19
CA ASP A 38 -3.05 24.84 2.56
C ASP A 38 -2.12 23.61 2.40
N SER A 39 -1.91 23.17 1.16
CA SER A 39 -1.08 22.02 0.84
C SER A 39 0.36 22.15 1.34
N LYS A 40 0.90 23.38 1.49
CA LYS A 40 2.24 23.63 2.03
C LYS A 40 2.35 23.27 3.51
N LYS A 41 1.23 23.30 4.24
CA LYS A 41 1.19 22.91 5.65
C LYS A 41 1.08 21.41 5.83
N LEU A 42 0.60 20.70 4.80
CA LEU A 42 0.38 19.25 4.80
C LEU A 42 1.55 18.46 4.18
N LEU A 43 2.74 19.06 4.11
CA LEU A 43 3.93 18.35 3.65
C LEU A 43 4.32 17.22 4.61
N PRO A 44 4.92 16.14 4.12
CA PRO A 44 5.26 14.97 4.92
C PRO A 44 6.24 15.24 6.08
N ASP A 45 7.05 16.27 5.96
CA ASP A 45 8.02 16.71 6.97
C ASP A 45 7.40 17.61 8.07
N ARG A 46 6.12 17.93 7.95
CA ARG A 46 5.43 18.83 8.88
C ARG A 46 4.61 18.05 9.90
N ASN A 47 4.54 18.63 11.12
CA ASN A 47 3.53 18.23 12.09
C ASN A 47 2.27 19.06 11.88
N CYS A 48 1.17 18.44 11.49
CA CYS A 48 -0.11 19.13 11.29
C CYS A 48 -1.08 18.91 12.45
N ILE A 49 -0.70 18.09 13.43
CA ILE A 49 -1.49 17.81 14.59
C ILE A 49 -1.03 18.74 15.70
N ARG A 50 -1.81 19.79 15.93
CA ARG A 50 -1.55 20.75 17.01
C ARG A 50 -2.05 20.22 18.37
N VAL A 51 -1.63 19.03 18.73
CA VAL A 51 -1.85 18.54 20.10
C VAL A 51 -0.90 19.30 21.01
N LYS A 52 -1.43 20.07 21.94
CA LYS A 52 -0.63 20.65 23.01
C LYS A 52 -0.09 19.48 23.87
N ALA A 53 1.11 19.07 23.60
CA ALA A 53 1.88 18.27 24.57
C ALA A 53 2.39 19.26 25.61
N ASP A 54 2.03 19.06 26.88
CA ASP A 54 2.45 19.94 27.95
C ASP A 54 3.97 20.11 27.94
N GLY A 55 4.44 21.35 27.69
CA GLY A 55 5.84 21.71 27.75
C GLY A 55 6.70 21.51 26.53
N VAL A 56 6.16 20.96 25.40
CA VAL A 56 6.93 20.79 24.15
C VAL A 56 6.53 21.90 23.16
N PRO A 57 7.47 22.68 22.61
CA PRO A 57 7.20 23.61 21.53
C PRO A 57 6.59 22.86 20.32
N ILE A 58 5.60 23.47 19.66
CA ILE A 58 4.93 22.86 18.49
C ILE A 58 5.93 22.55 17.36
N GLU A 59 7.01 23.31 17.30
CA GLU A 59 8.08 23.18 16.29
C GLU A 59 8.93 21.92 16.48
N ASP A 60 8.97 21.36 17.70
CA ASP A 60 9.75 20.15 18.05
C ASP A 60 8.92 18.85 17.96
N LEU A 61 7.65 18.92 17.58
CA LEU A 61 6.81 17.75 17.45
C LEU A 61 7.20 16.94 16.19
N PRO A 62 7.21 15.59 16.28
CA PRO A 62 7.57 14.75 15.15
C PRO A 62 6.60 14.94 13.98
N PRO A 63 7.06 14.82 12.72
CA PRO A 63 6.21 14.92 11.54
C PRO A 63 5.12 13.86 11.51
N THR A 64 3.99 14.20 10.86
CA THR A 64 2.80 13.34 10.77
C THR A 64 2.46 12.99 9.33
N PRO A 65 3.34 12.29 8.57
CA PRO A 65 3.21 12.09 7.14
C PRO A 65 1.94 11.33 6.72
N LEU A 66 1.54 10.31 7.48
CA LEU A 66 0.34 9.51 7.15
C LEU A 66 -0.95 10.31 7.33
N TYR A 67 -1.04 11.09 8.42
CA TYR A 67 -2.17 11.98 8.66
C TYR A 67 -2.26 13.06 7.58
N ASN A 68 -1.16 13.73 7.27
CA ASN A 68 -1.10 14.79 6.27
C ASN A 68 -1.52 14.26 4.89
N SER A 69 -0.98 13.11 4.49
CA SER A 69 -1.31 12.47 3.21
C SER A 69 -2.77 12.01 3.15
N SER A 70 -3.37 11.56 4.26
CA SER A 70 -4.78 11.17 4.29
C SER A 70 -5.71 12.35 4.05
N ILE A 71 -5.42 13.53 4.64
CA ILE A 71 -6.17 14.77 4.41
C ILE A 71 -6.03 15.21 2.95
N LEU A 72 -4.80 15.29 2.44
CA LEU A 72 -4.55 15.67 1.04
C LEU A 72 -5.29 14.74 0.06
N THR A 73 -5.29 13.43 0.33
CA THR A 73 -6.02 12.46 -0.49
C THR A 73 -7.52 12.75 -0.49
N SER A 74 -8.11 13.05 0.68
CA SER A 74 -9.53 13.39 0.78
C SER A 74 -9.90 14.67 0.02
N CYS A 75 -9.00 15.65 -0.03
CA CYS A 75 -9.17 16.87 -0.85
C CYS A 75 -9.06 16.57 -2.35
N SER A 76 -8.32 15.54 -2.74
CA SER A 76 -7.97 15.28 -4.14
C SER A 76 -8.89 14.28 -4.85
N TYR A 77 -9.87 13.68 -4.17
CA TYR A 77 -10.75 12.66 -4.77
C TYR A 77 -11.43 13.12 -6.06
N ASN A 78 -11.96 14.33 -6.10
CA ASN A 78 -12.63 14.87 -7.29
C ASN A 78 -11.67 15.04 -8.47
N SER A 79 -10.45 15.48 -8.20
CA SER A 79 -9.39 15.65 -9.20
C SER A 79 -8.97 14.31 -9.78
N TYR A 80 -8.81 13.27 -8.95
CA TYR A 80 -8.49 11.92 -9.41
C TYR A 80 -9.64 11.27 -10.17
N LEU A 81 -10.89 11.46 -9.76
CA LEU A 81 -12.03 10.97 -10.53
C LEU A 81 -12.08 11.57 -11.93
N LYS A 82 -11.86 12.89 -12.07
CA LYS A 82 -11.79 13.57 -13.37
C LYS A 82 -10.62 13.03 -14.20
N TYR A 83 -9.47 12.83 -13.57
CA TYR A 83 -8.27 12.30 -14.21
C TYR A 83 -8.49 10.90 -14.80
N LEU A 84 -8.96 9.96 -13.98
CA LEU A 84 -9.24 8.60 -14.40
C LEU A 84 -10.37 8.54 -15.44
N TYR A 85 -11.37 9.42 -15.32
CA TYR A 85 -12.44 9.53 -16.32
C TYR A 85 -11.92 10.03 -17.67
N THR A 86 -11.00 10.98 -17.67
CA THR A 86 -10.34 11.47 -18.89
C THR A 86 -9.52 10.36 -19.52
N SER A 87 -8.72 9.62 -18.75
CA SER A 87 -7.95 8.48 -19.25
C SER A 87 -8.84 7.39 -19.87
N LYS A 88 -10.01 7.13 -19.26
CA LYS A 88 -11.02 6.22 -19.84
C LYS A 88 -11.58 6.73 -21.16
N LYS A 89 -11.76 8.05 -21.33
CA LYS A 89 -12.25 8.62 -22.59
C LYS A 89 -11.21 8.56 -23.71
N THR A 90 -9.94 8.73 -23.38
CA THR A 90 -8.85 8.77 -24.34
C THR A 90 -8.36 7.37 -24.74
N ALA A 91 -8.47 6.38 -23.86
CA ALA A 91 -8.11 4.99 -24.11
C ALA A 91 -9.32 4.08 -23.83
N GLU A 92 -9.99 3.60 -24.85
CA GLU A 92 -11.22 2.80 -24.76
C GLU A 92 -11.02 1.56 -23.88
N ALA A 93 -9.88 0.90 -24.03
CA ALA A 93 -9.53 -0.32 -23.30
C ALA A 93 -9.07 -0.09 -21.84
N PHE A 94 -8.95 1.17 -21.39
CA PHE A 94 -8.41 1.52 -20.06
C PHE A 94 -9.17 0.86 -18.91
N ARG A 95 -10.52 0.91 -18.96
CA ARG A 95 -11.36 0.34 -17.90
C ARG A 95 -11.11 -1.17 -17.73
N ASP A 96 -11.08 -1.90 -18.84
CA ASP A 96 -10.94 -3.35 -18.80
C ASP A 96 -9.51 -3.75 -18.37
N ALA A 97 -8.51 -2.96 -18.77
CA ALA A 97 -7.15 -3.12 -18.27
C ALA A 97 -7.06 -2.89 -16.74
N CYS A 98 -7.78 -1.91 -16.20
CA CYS A 98 -7.88 -1.70 -14.75
C CYS A 98 -8.57 -2.88 -14.04
N VAL A 99 -9.56 -3.52 -14.66
CA VAL A 99 -10.21 -4.73 -14.13
C VAL A 99 -9.21 -5.88 -14.05
N LEU A 100 -8.42 -6.11 -15.12
CA LEU A 100 -7.35 -7.10 -15.11
C LEU A 100 -6.32 -6.84 -14.02
N GLY A 101 -5.90 -5.57 -13.87
CA GLY A 101 -4.98 -5.17 -12.79
C GLY A 101 -5.54 -5.42 -11.40
N ASN A 102 -6.81 -5.09 -11.16
CA ASN A 102 -7.47 -5.34 -9.88
C ASN A 102 -7.57 -6.84 -9.56
N LEU A 103 -7.89 -7.66 -10.56
CA LEU A 103 -7.95 -9.12 -10.41
C LEU A 103 -6.56 -9.68 -10.07
N TRP A 104 -5.54 -9.25 -10.80
CA TRP A 104 -4.15 -9.64 -10.57
C TRP A 104 -3.66 -9.29 -9.16
N LEU A 105 -3.95 -8.08 -8.68
CA LEU A 105 -3.61 -7.62 -7.33
C LEU A 105 -4.31 -8.44 -6.25
N LYS A 106 -5.63 -8.65 -6.40
CA LYS A 106 -6.41 -9.44 -5.44
C LYS A 106 -5.93 -10.89 -5.32
N GLN A 107 -5.54 -11.50 -6.43
CA GLN A 107 -4.98 -12.86 -6.44
C GLN A 107 -3.66 -12.95 -5.64
N ARG A 108 -2.95 -11.84 -5.50
CA ARG A 108 -1.68 -11.73 -4.78
C ARG A 108 -1.81 -11.11 -3.39
N GLY A 109 -3.05 -10.81 -2.96
CA GLY A 109 -3.33 -10.27 -1.64
C GLY A 109 -3.00 -8.78 -1.48
N PHE A 110 -2.85 -8.05 -2.59
CA PHE A 110 -2.65 -6.60 -2.55
C PHE A 110 -3.97 -5.82 -2.55
N GLY A 111 -3.97 -4.70 -1.84
CA GLY A 111 -5.06 -3.73 -1.76
C GLY A 111 -4.57 -2.34 -1.38
N SER A 112 -5.45 -1.33 -1.49
CA SER A 112 -5.10 0.07 -1.20
C SER A 112 -4.94 0.38 0.29
N ASN A 113 -5.27 -0.54 1.20
CA ASN A 113 -5.04 -0.35 2.64
C ASN A 113 -3.58 -0.61 3.00
N ILE A 114 -3.09 0.05 4.06
CA ILE A 114 -1.73 -0.18 4.59
C ILE A 114 -1.50 -1.67 4.90
N ASN A 115 -2.48 -2.33 5.51
CA ASN A 115 -2.38 -3.74 5.89
C ASN A 115 -2.41 -4.70 4.68
N ASP A 116 -2.90 -4.23 3.53
CA ASP A 116 -3.00 -4.99 2.29
C ASP A 116 -1.88 -4.60 1.29
N GLY A 117 -0.80 -4.00 1.79
CA GLY A 117 0.36 -3.62 1.00
C GLY A 117 0.33 -2.22 0.40
N GLY A 118 -0.77 -1.46 0.53
CA GLY A 118 -0.87 -0.07 0.10
C GLY A 118 -0.89 0.16 -1.42
N PHE A 119 -1.15 -0.89 -2.21
CA PHE A 119 -1.24 -0.82 -3.68
C PHE A 119 -2.44 -1.62 -4.17
N GLY A 120 -3.53 -0.95 -4.46
CA GLY A 120 -4.77 -1.57 -4.91
C GLY A 120 -5.20 -1.07 -6.29
N HIS A 121 -6.50 -1.17 -6.50
CA HIS A 121 -7.12 -0.77 -7.78
C HIS A 121 -6.89 0.70 -8.14
N PHE A 122 -6.98 1.59 -7.16
CA PHE A 122 -6.81 3.03 -7.37
C PHE A 122 -5.37 3.37 -7.77
N GLU A 123 -4.39 2.85 -7.05
CA GLU A 123 -2.97 3.08 -7.30
C GLU A 123 -2.56 2.51 -8.67
N PHE A 124 -3.06 1.31 -9.02
CA PHE A 124 -2.82 0.70 -10.32
C PHE A 124 -3.44 1.51 -11.47
N ALA A 125 -4.69 1.96 -11.32
CA ALA A 125 -5.36 2.77 -12.33
C ALA A 125 -4.66 4.12 -12.53
N THR A 126 -4.23 4.76 -11.43
CA THR A 126 -3.50 6.03 -11.48
C THR A 126 -2.12 5.87 -12.13
N LEU A 127 -1.40 4.79 -11.80
CA LEU A 127 -0.15 4.45 -12.48
C LEU A 127 -0.35 4.30 -13.98
N MET A 128 -1.33 3.51 -14.41
CA MET A 128 -1.62 3.29 -15.83
C MET A 128 -2.01 4.60 -16.54
N ALA A 129 -2.81 5.45 -15.89
CA ALA A 129 -3.17 6.76 -16.43
C ALA A 129 -1.94 7.66 -16.58
N ALA A 130 -1.04 7.67 -15.60
CA ALA A 130 0.19 8.44 -15.66
C ALA A 130 1.10 7.96 -16.82
N LEU A 131 1.21 6.65 -17.03
CA LEU A 131 2.00 6.08 -18.13
C LEU A 131 1.40 6.37 -19.52
N LEU A 132 0.09 6.54 -19.62
CA LEU A 132 -0.60 6.97 -20.86
C LEU A 132 -0.33 8.43 -21.20
N GLU A 133 -0.17 9.28 -20.19
CA GLU A 133 -0.03 10.73 -20.37
C GLU A 133 1.43 11.23 -20.50
N GLY A 134 2.41 10.40 -20.19
CA GLY A 134 3.81 10.78 -20.28
C GLY A 134 4.57 10.70 -18.97
N GLY A 135 4.27 9.71 -18.13
CA GLY A 135 4.98 9.44 -16.89
C GLY A 135 6.33 8.71 -17.06
N GLY A 136 6.79 8.43 -18.26
CA GLY A 136 8.10 7.85 -18.51
C GLY A 136 9.25 8.85 -18.41
N GLU A 137 10.48 8.37 -18.59
CA GLU A 137 11.65 9.22 -18.59
C GLU A 137 11.49 10.39 -19.56
N HIS A 138 11.86 11.58 -19.09
CA HIS A 138 11.73 12.83 -19.84
C HIS A 138 10.30 13.16 -20.35
N GLY A 139 9.26 12.63 -19.71
CA GLY A 139 7.88 12.87 -20.11
C GLY A 139 7.42 12.01 -21.29
N SER A 140 8.15 10.93 -21.62
CA SER A 140 7.78 10.01 -22.69
C SER A 140 6.51 9.22 -22.34
N LYS A 141 5.67 8.96 -23.35
CA LYS A 141 4.52 8.07 -23.19
C LYS A 141 4.99 6.62 -23.24
N VAL A 142 4.78 5.90 -22.14
CA VAL A 142 5.11 4.48 -22.04
C VAL A 142 4.01 3.61 -22.62
N LEU A 143 2.76 4.05 -22.47
CA LEU A 143 1.57 3.36 -22.99
C LEU A 143 0.95 4.15 -24.16
N LEU A 144 0.35 3.44 -25.10
CA LEU A 144 -0.34 4.03 -26.24
C LEU A 144 -1.86 3.88 -26.06
N HIS A 145 -2.61 4.91 -26.43
CA HIS A 145 -4.08 4.92 -26.32
C HIS A 145 -4.78 3.83 -27.16
N GLY A 146 -4.15 3.38 -28.22
CA GLY A 146 -4.67 2.31 -29.09
C GLY A 146 -4.36 0.88 -28.61
N PHE A 147 -3.72 0.71 -27.46
CA PHE A 147 -3.45 -0.62 -26.91
C PHE A 147 -4.75 -1.30 -26.47
N SER A 148 -4.82 -2.63 -26.68
CA SER A 148 -5.88 -3.45 -26.10
C SER A 148 -5.74 -3.49 -24.56
N SER A 149 -6.80 -3.92 -23.87
CA SER A 149 -6.79 -4.06 -22.41
C SER A 149 -5.66 -4.95 -21.89
N TYR A 150 -5.40 -6.04 -22.61
CA TYR A 150 -4.31 -6.95 -22.28
C TYR A 150 -2.93 -6.32 -22.50
N GLN A 151 -2.75 -5.56 -23.58
CA GLN A 151 -1.50 -4.85 -23.86
C GLN A 151 -1.22 -3.76 -22.83
N LEU A 152 -2.26 -2.98 -22.44
CA LEU A 152 -2.16 -1.99 -21.37
C LEU A 152 -1.75 -2.64 -20.04
N PHE A 153 -2.42 -3.73 -19.67
CA PHE A 153 -2.09 -4.48 -18.47
C PHE A 153 -0.66 -5.00 -18.53
N LYS A 154 -0.29 -5.74 -19.60
CA LYS A 154 1.05 -6.32 -19.77
C LYS A 154 2.15 -5.27 -19.70
N ALA A 155 1.98 -4.15 -20.38
CA ALA A 155 2.97 -3.08 -20.40
C ALA A 155 3.10 -2.39 -19.04
N THR A 156 1.98 -2.22 -18.28
CA THR A 156 2.01 -1.70 -16.91
C THR A 156 2.72 -2.65 -15.96
N ILE A 157 2.48 -3.97 -16.05
CA ILE A 157 3.20 -4.98 -15.26
C ILE A 157 4.70 -4.97 -15.59
N ARG A 158 5.04 -4.90 -16.87
CA ARG A 158 6.44 -4.81 -17.29
C ARG A 158 7.12 -3.55 -16.75
N TYR A 159 6.43 -2.43 -16.74
CA TYR A 159 6.93 -1.19 -16.14
C TYR A 159 7.20 -1.37 -14.65
N LEU A 160 6.27 -1.93 -13.89
CA LEU A 160 6.45 -2.22 -12.46
C LEU A 160 7.62 -3.17 -12.17
N ALA A 161 7.87 -4.13 -13.06
CA ALA A 161 8.98 -5.07 -12.93
C ALA A 161 10.34 -4.39 -13.18
N SER A 162 10.41 -3.57 -14.24
CA SER A 162 11.68 -3.00 -14.72
C SER A 162 12.10 -1.71 -14.03
N GLN A 163 11.14 -0.87 -13.62
CA GLN A 163 11.43 0.44 -13.02
C GLN A 163 11.45 0.36 -11.48
N ASP A 164 12.44 1.01 -10.90
CA ASP A 164 12.46 1.24 -9.46
C ASP A 164 11.82 2.59 -9.15
N LEU A 165 10.67 2.57 -8.47
CA LEU A 165 9.96 3.78 -8.07
C LEU A 165 10.52 4.41 -6.79
N CYS A 166 11.58 3.83 -6.22
CA CYS A 166 12.34 4.41 -5.14
C CYS A 166 13.42 5.34 -5.70
N ASP A 167 13.92 6.23 -4.85
CA ASP A 167 15.04 7.13 -5.14
C ASP A 167 14.86 7.94 -6.44
N ASP A 168 15.79 7.83 -7.38
CA ASP A 168 15.81 8.61 -8.62
C ASP A 168 14.82 8.08 -9.69
N GLY A 169 14.33 6.86 -9.53
CA GLY A 169 13.41 6.20 -10.47
C GLY A 169 11.93 6.50 -10.24
N TYR A 170 11.60 7.40 -9.31
CA TYR A 170 10.20 7.72 -9.02
C TYR A 170 9.44 8.25 -10.25
N LEU A 171 8.16 7.90 -10.32
CA LEU A 171 7.24 8.39 -11.33
C LEU A 171 6.61 9.71 -10.87
N SER A 172 6.54 10.70 -11.76
CA SER A 172 5.77 11.91 -11.51
C SER A 172 4.84 12.21 -12.69
N PHE A 173 3.65 12.70 -12.41
CA PHE A 173 2.66 13.06 -13.40
C PHE A 173 2.05 14.44 -13.14
N PHE A 174 1.28 14.97 -14.11
CA PHE A 174 0.85 16.36 -14.19
C PHE A 174 2.05 17.32 -14.26
N SER A 175 2.54 17.51 -15.48
CA SER A 175 3.66 18.42 -15.73
C SER A 175 3.21 19.87 -15.70
N VAL A 176 3.62 20.62 -14.69
CA VAL A 176 3.79 22.06 -14.82
C VAL A 176 5.20 22.27 -15.36
N VAL A 177 5.29 22.78 -16.59
CA VAL A 177 6.56 23.06 -17.27
C VAL A 177 7.40 24.00 -16.38
N GLY A 178 8.57 23.55 -15.91
CA GLY A 178 9.57 24.41 -15.30
C GLY A 178 10.03 24.11 -13.89
N GLU A 179 9.33 23.31 -13.10
CA GLU A 179 9.78 23.00 -11.73
C GLU A 179 10.46 21.62 -11.64
N ARG A 180 11.77 21.62 -11.78
CA ARG A 180 12.61 20.56 -11.17
C ARG A 180 12.55 20.81 -9.66
N SER A 181 11.67 20.10 -9.00
CA SER A 181 11.26 20.49 -7.68
C SER A 181 12.17 19.97 -6.58
N ALA A 182 12.56 20.87 -5.70
CA ALA A 182 13.14 20.62 -4.39
C ALA A 182 12.23 19.78 -3.46
N VAL A 183 11.00 19.50 -3.86
CA VAL A 183 9.96 18.81 -3.08
C VAL A 183 10.29 17.32 -2.83
N TYR A 184 11.13 16.72 -3.65
CA TYR A 184 11.46 15.29 -3.53
C TYR A 184 12.38 14.93 -2.35
N LYS A 185 13.14 15.88 -1.86
CA LYS A 185 14.01 15.66 -0.70
C LYS A 185 13.24 15.40 0.60
N THR A 186 11.94 15.67 0.61
CA THR A 186 11.08 15.52 1.78
C THR A 186 10.45 14.13 1.90
N HIS A 187 10.49 13.30 0.86
CA HIS A 187 9.85 11.98 0.88
C HIS A 187 10.75 10.85 1.39
N GLY A 188 11.99 11.11 1.71
CA GLY A 188 12.96 10.13 2.21
C GLY A 188 13.44 9.16 1.12
N PHE A 189 14.72 8.81 1.15
CA PHE A 189 15.28 7.79 0.27
C PHE A 189 14.66 6.42 0.55
N GLY A 190 14.42 5.64 -0.50
CA GLY A 190 13.92 4.28 -0.41
C GLY A 190 12.39 4.16 -0.30
N VAL A 191 11.64 5.25 -0.33
CA VAL A 191 10.18 5.21 -0.32
C VAL A 191 9.63 5.14 -1.75
N PRO A 192 8.82 4.12 -2.09
CA PRO A 192 8.22 4.03 -3.42
C PRO A 192 7.33 5.25 -3.69
N THR A 193 7.52 5.89 -4.84
CA THR A 193 6.90 7.19 -5.11
C THR A 193 6.25 7.24 -6.50
N ILE A 194 4.95 7.53 -6.51
CA ILE A 194 4.20 8.03 -7.66
C ILE A 194 3.69 9.41 -7.26
N PHE A 195 4.33 10.44 -7.76
CA PHE A 195 4.13 11.79 -7.27
C PHE A 195 3.22 12.62 -8.17
N ASP A 196 2.12 13.10 -7.58
CA ASP A 196 1.25 14.08 -8.21
C ASP A 196 1.79 15.50 -7.95
N LYS A 197 2.23 16.17 -9.00
CA LYS A 197 2.78 17.52 -8.94
C LYS A 197 1.74 18.59 -8.58
N ASN A 198 0.46 18.37 -8.89
CA ASN A 198 -0.60 19.33 -8.61
C ASN A 198 -1.01 19.30 -7.14
N THR A 199 -1.32 18.11 -6.63
CA THR A 199 -1.79 17.94 -5.26
C THR A 199 -0.64 17.79 -4.25
N LYS A 200 0.60 17.62 -4.74
CA LYS A 200 1.80 17.38 -3.92
C LYS A 200 1.73 16.10 -3.08
N ILE A 201 1.01 15.11 -3.57
CA ILE A 201 0.83 13.82 -2.90
C ILE A 201 1.71 12.75 -3.54
N ASN A 202 2.35 11.94 -2.72
CA ASN A 202 2.80 10.63 -3.14
C ASN A 202 1.61 9.66 -3.08
N ILE A 203 1.15 9.15 -4.22
CA ILE A 203 0.03 8.20 -4.30
C ILE A 203 0.32 6.92 -3.49
N LEU A 204 1.59 6.52 -3.43
CA LEU A 204 2.04 5.33 -2.72
C LEU A 204 2.36 5.58 -1.23
N TRP A 205 1.85 6.65 -0.62
CA TRP A 205 2.14 6.99 0.76
C TRP A 205 1.80 5.91 1.80
N LYS A 206 0.92 4.97 1.43
CA LYS A 206 0.53 3.82 2.27
C LYS A 206 1.46 2.62 2.11
N MET A 207 2.30 2.61 1.09
CA MET A 207 3.11 1.48 0.71
C MET A 207 4.47 1.50 1.41
N SER A 208 4.84 0.41 2.06
CA SER A 208 6.18 0.25 2.61
C SER A 208 7.19 -0.18 1.55
N PRO A 209 8.50 0.06 1.74
CA PRO A 209 9.53 -0.45 0.83
C PRO A 209 9.49 -1.97 0.67
N SER A 210 9.22 -2.71 1.73
CA SER A 210 9.08 -4.18 1.69
C SER A 210 7.88 -4.64 0.88
N SER A 211 6.71 -3.98 1.04
CA SER A 211 5.53 -4.25 0.19
C SER A 211 5.82 -3.95 -1.28
N TYR A 212 6.57 -2.88 -1.55
CA TYR A 212 6.94 -2.52 -2.91
C TYR A 212 7.89 -3.53 -3.54
N SER A 213 8.89 -3.98 -2.80
CA SER A 213 9.81 -5.04 -3.25
C SER A 213 9.04 -6.31 -3.61
N LEU A 214 8.05 -6.70 -2.80
CA LEU A 214 7.19 -7.84 -3.09
C LEU A 214 6.32 -7.61 -4.33
N LEU A 215 5.74 -6.42 -4.51
CA LEU A 215 4.97 -6.07 -5.70
C LEU A 215 5.82 -6.19 -6.96
N ARG A 216 7.05 -5.68 -6.93
CA ARG A 216 8.00 -5.80 -8.05
C ARG A 216 8.32 -7.25 -8.36
N HIS A 217 8.60 -8.06 -7.34
CA HIS A 217 8.83 -9.49 -7.53
C HIS A 217 7.67 -10.17 -8.25
N TYR A 218 6.44 -9.91 -7.81
CA TYR A 218 5.27 -10.47 -8.50
C TYR A 218 5.07 -9.91 -9.90
N ALA A 219 5.40 -8.65 -10.13
CA ALA A 219 5.35 -8.06 -11.46
C ALA A 219 6.39 -8.71 -12.39
N ASP A 220 7.60 -8.97 -11.90
CA ASP A 220 8.65 -9.65 -12.67
C ASP A 220 8.25 -11.08 -13.03
N VAL A 221 7.83 -11.87 -12.06
CA VAL A 221 7.32 -13.25 -12.31
C VAL A 221 6.18 -13.23 -13.33
N THR A 222 5.24 -12.28 -13.20
CA THR A 222 4.12 -12.17 -14.13
C THR A 222 4.57 -11.73 -15.51
N SER A 223 5.50 -10.78 -15.61
CA SER A 223 6.08 -10.34 -16.88
C SER A 223 6.73 -11.52 -17.64
N ASN A 224 7.46 -12.37 -16.91
CA ASN A 224 8.06 -13.57 -17.48
C ASN A 224 7.01 -14.58 -17.96
N LEU A 225 5.94 -14.81 -17.18
CA LEU A 225 4.82 -15.66 -17.59
C LEU A 225 4.11 -15.12 -18.85
N LEU A 226 3.88 -13.80 -18.92
CA LEU A 226 3.21 -13.16 -20.06
C LEU A 226 4.09 -13.08 -21.32
N ASN A 227 5.39 -13.29 -21.20
CA ASN A 227 6.33 -13.36 -22.31
C ASN A 227 6.50 -14.79 -22.85
N ASP A 228 5.92 -15.79 -22.21
CA ASP A 228 5.90 -17.16 -22.72
C ASP A 228 5.13 -17.18 -24.06
N VAL A 229 5.83 -17.59 -25.12
CA VAL A 229 5.27 -17.64 -26.49
C VAL A 229 4.65 -19.01 -26.77
N VAL A 230 4.99 -20.02 -25.96
CA VAL A 230 4.61 -21.43 -26.21
C VAL A 230 3.28 -21.76 -25.56
N GLU A 231 3.05 -21.27 -24.34
CA GLU A 231 1.85 -21.61 -23.59
C GLU A 231 1.08 -20.37 -23.13
N ASP A 232 -0.26 -20.47 -23.19
CA ASP A 232 -1.14 -19.48 -22.57
C ASP A 232 -1.11 -19.59 -21.06
N ARG A 233 -0.56 -18.59 -20.38
CA ARG A 233 -0.43 -18.50 -18.95
C ARG A 233 -1.55 -17.70 -18.28
N PHE A 234 -2.70 -17.59 -18.94
CA PHE A 234 -3.85 -16.81 -18.41
C PHE A 234 -4.33 -17.35 -17.05
N GLN A 235 -4.41 -18.66 -16.90
CA GLN A 235 -4.86 -19.28 -15.65
C GLN A 235 -3.91 -18.98 -14.50
N GLN A 236 -2.60 -19.12 -14.70
CA GLN A 236 -1.58 -18.83 -13.69
C GLN A 236 -1.55 -17.36 -13.31
N THR A 237 -1.85 -16.48 -14.26
CA THR A 237 -1.81 -15.03 -14.06
C THR A 237 -3.04 -14.51 -13.32
N PHE A 238 -4.24 -14.98 -13.65
CA PHE A 238 -5.49 -14.35 -13.21
C PHE A 238 -6.40 -15.26 -12.37
N ILE A 239 -6.31 -16.57 -12.49
CA ILE A 239 -7.27 -17.48 -11.86
C ILE A 239 -6.67 -18.15 -10.63
N MET A 240 -5.43 -18.62 -10.72
CA MET A 240 -4.78 -19.28 -9.59
C MET A 240 -4.53 -18.31 -8.44
N LYS A 241 -5.02 -18.66 -7.27
CA LYS A 241 -4.71 -17.90 -6.06
C LYS A 241 -3.24 -18.04 -5.73
N ALA A 242 -2.53 -16.94 -5.81
CA ALA A 242 -1.12 -16.87 -5.41
C ALA A 242 -0.94 -16.66 -3.89
N ASN A 243 -2.02 -16.51 -3.13
CA ASN A 243 -2.00 -16.12 -1.72
C ASN A 243 -2.01 -17.30 -0.72
N SER A 244 -1.53 -18.45 -1.11
CA SER A 244 -1.22 -19.51 -0.14
C SER A 244 -0.08 -18.99 0.77
N THR A 245 -0.45 -18.41 1.87
CA THR A 245 0.40 -17.56 2.73
C THR A 245 1.62 -18.29 3.29
N LEU A 246 1.48 -19.59 3.56
CA LEU A 246 2.52 -20.37 4.20
C LEU A 246 3.57 -20.93 3.23
N LEU A 247 3.23 -21.03 1.93
CA LEU A 247 4.12 -21.63 0.93
C LEU A 247 5.08 -20.64 0.26
N LYS A 248 4.99 -19.34 0.61
CA LYS A 248 5.77 -18.29 -0.04
C LYS A 248 6.94 -17.79 0.76
N TYR A 249 7.02 -18.14 2.02
CA TYR A 249 8.02 -17.62 2.94
C TYR A 249 8.94 -18.74 3.41
N ASP A 250 10.23 -18.44 3.46
CA ASP A 250 11.23 -19.34 4.02
C ASP A 250 11.14 -19.38 5.55
N ALA A 251 10.73 -18.26 6.17
CA ALA A 251 10.44 -18.17 7.58
C ALA A 251 9.10 -17.47 7.82
N PHE A 252 8.32 -18.02 8.74
CA PHE A 252 7.00 -17.51 9.07
C PHE A 252 6.80 -17.47 10.58
N VAL A 253 6.39 -16.31 11.09
CA VAL A 253 6.16 -16.08 12.52
C VAL A 253 4.75 -15.54 12.74
N GLN A 254 4.03 -16.09 13.70
CA GLN A 254 2.76 -15.56 14.17
C GLN A 254 2.90 -15.08 15.62
N LEU A 255 2.58 -13.81 15.83
CA LEU A 255 2.57 -13.18 17.15
C LEU A 255 1.14 -12.89 17.55
N PRO A 256 0.57 -13.58 18.55
CA PRO A 256 -0.76 -13.26 19.06
C PRO A 256 -0.82 -11.81 19.59
N LEU A 257 -1.84 -11.06 19.18
CA LEU A 257 -2.02 -9.66 19.58
C LEU A 257 -2.02 -9.46 21.11
N PRO A 258 -2.59 -10.37 21.94
CA PRO A 258 -2.55 -10.22 23.38
C PRO A 258 -1.13 -10.15 23.97
N LEU A 259 -0.14 -10.76 23.33
CA LEU A 259 1.27 -10.66 23.75
C LEU A 259 1.87 -9.27 23.53
N LEU A 260 1.27 -8.50 22.64
CA LEU A 260 1.72 -7.15 22.26
C LEU A 260 0.93 -6.04 22.98
N GLN A 261 0.08 -6.37 23.96
CA GLN A 261 -0.75 -5.39 24.67
C GLN A 261 0.08 -4.32 25.40
N LYS A 262 1.27 -4.67 25.90
CA LYS A 262 2.18 -3.69 26.52
C LYS A 262 2.58 -2.56 25.58
N GLU A 263 2.62 -2.81 24.28
CA GLU A 263 2.89 -1.79 23.26
C GLU A 263 1.75 -0.76 23.14
N GLN A 264 0.58 -1.06 23.69
CA GLN A 264 -0.56 -0.14 23.70
C GLN A 264 -0.28 1.09 24.59
N GLU A 265 0.61 0.97 25.56
CA GLU A 265 1.08 2.10 26.40
C GLU A 265 1.84 3.14 25.56
N HIS A 266 2.53 2.70 24.50
CA HIS A 266 3.26 3.55 23.57
C HIS A 266 2.39 4.09 22.42
N PHE A 267 1.13 3.66 22.35
CA PHE A 267 0.17 4.14 21.38
C PHE A 267 -0.54 5.41 21.90
N GLY A 268 0.23 6.49 21.95
CA GLY A 268 -0.19 7.80 22.45
C GLY A 268 -1.12 8.56 21.50
N SER A 269 -1.38 9.82 21.80
CA SER A 269 -2.29 10.66 21.01
C SER A 269 -1.77 10.91 19.59
N LEU A 270 -0.46 11.08 19.40
CA LEU A 270 0.17 11.30 18.09
C LEU A 270 0.09 10.04 17.23
N GLU A 271 0.38 8.88 17.81
CA GLU A 271 0.29 7.60 17.12
C GLU A 271 -1.14 7.26 16.71
N LYS A 272 -2.13 7.55 17.58
CA LYS A 272 -3.55 7.37 17.28
C LYS A 272 -4.00 8.19 16.07
N ILE A 273 -3.52 9.41 15.95
CA ILE A 273 -3.86 10.26 14.82
C ILE A 273 -3.12 9.82 13.56
N SER A 274 -1.83 9.45 13.67
CA SER A 274 -1.02 9.01 12.53
C SER A 274 -1.45 7.66 11.96
N PHE A 275 -1.76 6.69 12.83
CA PHE A 275 -2.04 5.31 12.42
C PHE A 275 -3.51 4.92 12.52
N ILE A 276 -4.37 5.75 13.13
CA ILE A 276 -5.80 5.53 13.34
C ILE A 276 -6.08 4.33 14.25
N THR A 277 -5.48 3.17 13.99
CA THR A 277 -5.65 1.95 14.76
C THR A 277 -4.33 1.43 15.32
N PHE A 278 -4.41 0.76 16.47
CA PHE A 278 -3.25 0.14 17.11
C PHE A 278 -2.63 -0.94 16.22
N GLU A 279 -3.43 -1.68 15.50
CA GLU A 279 -2.98 -2.71 14.57
C GLU A 279 -2.10 -2.12 13.44
N LYS A 280 -2.51 -0.99 12.86
CA LYS A 280 -1.71 -0.30 11.83
C LYS A 280 -0.37 0.18 12.41
N TYR A 281 -0.40 0.74 13.61
CA TYR A 281 0.81 1.14 14.32
C TYR A 281 1.76 -0.03 14.55
N LEU A 282 1.25 -1.17 15.04
CA LEU A 282 2.07 -2.37 15.25
C LEU A 282 2.68 -2.88 13.95
N CYS A 283 1.90 -2.98 12.88
CA CYS A 283 2.45 -3.43 11.59
C CYS A 283 3.58 -2.53 11.12
N ALA A 284 3.40 -1.21 11.18
CA ALA A 284 4.43 -0.25 10.77
C ALA A 284 5.68 -0.33 11.66
N LYS A 285 5.49 -0.41 12.99
CA LYS A 285 6.61 -0.53 13.95
C LYS A 285 7.39 -1.82 13.76
N ILE A 286 6.70 -2.96 13.64
CA ILE A 286 7.33 -4.27 13.43
C ILE A 286 8.05 -4.31 12.08
N SER A 287 7.43 -3.82 11.00
CA SER A 287 8.09 -3.74 9.68
C SER A 287 9.40 -2.97 9.77
N ARG A 288 9.37 -1.79 10.38
CA ARG A 288 10.58 -0.95 10.55
C ARG A 288 11.67 -1.64 11.35
N ILE A 289 11.30 -2.30 12.46
CA ILE A 289 12.26 -3.04 13.29
C ILE A 289 12.88 -4.19 12.49
N LEU A 290 12.07 -4.93 11.75
CA LEU A 290 12.55 -6.06 10.95
C LEU A 290 13.41 -5.61 9.77
N GLU A 291 13.05 -4.53 9.09
CA GLU A 291 13.86 -3.95 8.01
C GLU A 291 15.26 -3.59 8.50
N ILE A 292 15.38 -3.05 9.72
CA ILE A 292 16.68 -2.74 10.34
C ILE A 292 17.40 -4.01 10.81
N ALA A 293 16.67 -4.94 11.45
CA ALA A 293 17.28 -6.11 12.09
C ALA A 293 17.69 -7.20 11.11
N VAL A 294 16.91 -7.43 10.08
CA VAL A 294 17.12 -8.52 9.11
C VAL A 294 17.87 -8.02 7.88
N LYS A 295 17.65 -6.75 7.50
CA LYS A 295 18.33 -6.02 6.43
C LYS A 295 18.72 -6.91 5.21
N ASP A 296 19.99 -7.28 5.12
CA ASP A 296 20.56 -8.01 3.98
C ASP A 296 20.18 -9.50 3.93
N ARG A 297 19.63 -10.05 5.04
CA ARG A 297 19.30 -11.48 5.14
C ARG A 297 17.94 -11.84 4.53
N ALA A 298 17.05 -10.87 4.39
CA ALA A 298 15.76 -11.06 3.76
C ALA A 298 15.62 -10.17 2.55
N THR A 299 15.17 -10.75 1.45
CA THR A 299 14.80 -10.02 0.24
C THR A 299 13.42 -9.38 0.38
N HIS A 300 12.51 -10.06 1.08
CA HIS A 300 11.16 -9.56 1.31
C HIS A 300 10.73 -9.79 2.76
N ILE A 301 10.13 -8.77 3.35
CA ILE A 301 9.55 -8.80 4.68
C ILE A 301 8.09 -8.40 4.56
N ILE A 302 7.17 -9.22 5.06
CA ILE A 302 5.75 -8.94 5.03
C ILE A 302 5.21 -9.00 6.43
N VAL A 303 4.52 -7.95 6.85
CA VAL A 303 3.87 -7.86 8.15
C VAL A 303 2.40 -7.52 7.93
N ARG A 304 1.51 -8.36 8.44
CA ARG A 304 0.07 -8.14 8.32
C ARG A 304 -0.67 -8.67 9.54
N ILE A 305 -1.92 -8.24 9.72
CA ILE A 305 -2.78 -8.76 10.77
C ILE A 305 -3.82 -9.69 10.17
N THR A 306 -3.88 -10.88 10.71
CA THR A 306 -4.81 -11.92 10.28
C THR A 306 -5.51 -12.51 11.50
N PRO A 307 -6.71 -13.10 11.32
CA PRO A 307 -7.30 -13.93 12.35
C PRO A 307 -6.40 -15.14 12.59
N SER A 308 -6.13 -15.47 13.86
CA SER A 308 -5.38 -16.69 14.19
C SER A 308 -6.13 -17.91 13.65
N VAL A 309 -5.46 -18.69 12.83
CA VAL A 309 -5.95 -20.01 12.44
C VAL A 309 -5.64 -20.95 13.59
N SER A 310 -6.65 -21.52 14.22
CA SER A 310 -6.45 -22.52 15.28
C SER A 310 -5.56 -23.66 14.77
N ALA A 311 -4.43 -23.88 15.43
CA ALA A 311 -3.49 -24.94 15.10
C ALA A 311 -4.06 -26.36 15.31
N THR A 312 -5.24 -26.47 15.93
CA THR A 312 -5.89 -27.74 16.29
C THR A 312 -6.95 -28.21 15.29
N TRP A 313 -7.09 -27.52 14.15
CA TRP A 313 -8.08 -27.89 13.16
C TRP A 313 -7.57 -29.07 12.30
N SER A 314 -8.23 -30.24 12.40
CA SER A 314 -7.87 -31.38 11.57
C SER A 314 -8.57 -31.33 10.21
N PHE A 315 -7.83 -31.74 9.19
CA PHE A 315 -8.30 -31.83 7.80
C PHE A 315 -9.53 -32.75 7.73
N GLY A 316 -10.64 -32.27 7.20
CA GLY A 316 -11.87 -33.05 7.04
C GLY A 316 -13.03 -32.64 7.96
N HIS A 317 -12.81 -31.83 8.97
CA HIS A 317 -13.90 -31.30 9.79
C HIS A 317 -14.24 -29.86 9.37
N ARG A 318 -15.51 -29.56 9.14
CA ARG A 318 -15.96 -28.18 8.94
C ARG A 318 -15.68 -27.38 10.21
N ARG A 319 -14.94 -26.29 10.08
CA ARG A 319 -14.69 -25.38 11.19
C ARG A 319 -16.02 -24.79 11.67
N PRO A 320 -16.38 -24.92 12.95
CA PRO A 320 -17.58 -24.28 13.48
C PRO A 320 -17.52 -22.76 13.27
N TYR A 321 -18.63 -22.16 12.91
CA TYR A 321 -18.71 -20.70 12.71
C TYR A 321 -18.36 -19.90 13.99
N SER A 322 -18.65 -20.47 15.17
CA SER A 322 -18.28 -19.95 16.48
C SER A 322 -16.76 -19.79 16.68
N ASP A 323 -15.94 -20.66 16.07
CA ASP A 323 -14.48 -20.58 16.19
C ASP A 323 -13.88 -19.44 15.36
N ILE A 324 -14.59 -19.01 14.32
CA ILE A 324 -14.17 -17.88 13.50
C ILE A 324 -14.40 -16.55 14.25
N SER A 325 -15.48 -16.45 15.01
CA SER A 325 -15.81 -15.24 15.79
C SER A 325 -14.90 -15.05 17.01
N ASN A 326 -14.36 -16.14 17.56
CA ASN A 326 -13.46 -16.14 18.73
C ASN A 326 -11.97 -16.23 18.35
N SER A 327 -11.63 -16.17 17.05
CA SER A 327 -10.23 -16.22 16.62
C SER A 327 -9.49 -14.97 17.11
N THR A 328 -8.47 -15.17 17.93
CA THR A 328 -7.56 -14.08 18.33
C THR A 328 -6.84 -13.56 17.09
N LYS A 329 -6.77 -12.24 16.93
CA LYS A 329 -5.96 -11.64 15.87
C LYS A 329 -4.48 -11.91 16.13
N CYS A 330 -3.72 -12.14 15.08
CA CYS A 330 -2.27 -12.31 15.12
C CYS A 330 -1.60 -11.34 14.17
N VAL A 331 -0.41 -10.89 14.53
CA VAL A 331 0.54 -10.30 13.58
C VAL A 331 1.27 -11.43 12.91
N GLU A 332 1.12 -11.54 11.60
CA GLU A 332 1.86 -12.49 10.76
C GLU A 332 3.06 -11.80 10.13
N ILE A 333 4.20 -12.43 10.26
CA ILE A 333 5.47 -11.99 9.69
C ILE A 333 5.95 -13.09 8.74
N GLY A 334 6.09 -12.76 7.47
CA GLY A 334 6.66 -13.64 6.45
C GLY A 334 7.99 -13.08 5.98
N LEU A 335 9.02 -13.91 5.93
CA LEU A 335 10.35 -13.57 5.45
C LEU A 335 10.71 -14.43 4.24
N VAL A 336 11.15 -13.80 3.17
CA VAL A 336 11.84 -14.47 2.06
C VAL A 336 13.32 -14.18 2.24
N LEU A 337 14.09 -15.24 2.49
CA LEU A 337 15.49 -15.11 2.83
C LEU A 337 16.36 -14.85 1.59
N ASN A 338 17.43 -14.11 1.77
CA ASN A 338 18.47 -13.95 0.77
C ASN A 338 19.45 -15.14 0.86
N PRO A 339 19.53 -16.04 -0.13
CA PRO A 339 20.37 -17.22 -0.04
C PRO A 339 21.86 -16.89 0.20
N ALA A 340 22.33 -15.73 -0.31
CA ALA A 340 23.73 -15.33 -0.18
C ALA A 340 24.08 -14.84 1.23
N GLU A 341 23.11 -14.32 1.98
CA GLU A 341 23.34 -13.61 3.24
C GLU A 341 22.66 -14.29 4.45
N SER A 342 21.75 -15.23 4.20
CA SER A 342 20.93 -15.89 5.25
C SER A 342 21.77 -16.72 6.23
N GLU A 343 22.91 -17.26 5.79
CA GLU A 343 23.80 -18.09 6.62
C GLU A 343 24.72 -17.28 7.56
N LYS A 344 24.72 -15.96 7.48
CA LYS A 344 25.47 -15.12 8.41
C LYS A 344 25.01 -15.35 9.86
N ARG A 345 25.87 -15.99 10.67
CA ARG A 345 25.52 -16.41 12.05
C ARG A 345 25.34 -15.25 13.01
N ILE A 346 26.02 -14.12 12.78
CA ILE A 346 26.07 -12.99 13.73
C ILE A 346 25.82 -11.69 12.98
N THR A 347 24.85 -10.93 13.46
CA THR A 347 24.67 -9.52 13.09
C THR A 347 25.04 -8.66 14.28
N LYS A 348 25.97 -7.72 14.10
CA LYS A 348 26.27 -6.74 15.14
C LYS A 348 25.13 -5.72 15.19
N GLY A 349 24.50 -5.61 16.35
CA GLY A 349 23.54 -4.54 16.61
C GLY A 349 24.23 -3.16 16.66
N PRO A 350 23.43 -2.08 16.71
CA PRO A 350 23.96 -0.74 16.85
C PRO A 350 24.81 -0.64 18.12
N LEU A 351 25.88 0.14 18.08
CA LEU A 351 26.70 0.42 19.25
C LEU A 351 25.85 1.12 20.32
N HIS A 352 26.11 0.82 21.59
CA HIS A 352 25.39 1.41 22.73
C HIS A 352 25.41 2.96 22.75
N SER A 353 26.34 3.58 22.02
CA SER A 353 26.44 5.03 21.84
C SER A 353 25.55 5.60 20.73
N GLN A 354 24.96 4.76 19.87
CA GLN A 354 24.02 5.19 18.84
C GLN A 354 22.62 5.17 19.46
N LYS A 355 22.19 6.33 19.99
CA LYS A 355 20.79 6.56 20.35
C LYS A 355 19.97 6.58 19.06
N ASN A 356 18.92 5.77 19.04
CA ASN A 356 17.91 5.75 17.99
C ASN A 356 17.16 7.07 17.90
#